data_b28592178b2b7ebd872e6288eb9bf678
#
_entry.id   b28592178b2b7ebd872e6288eb9bf678
#
_cell.length_a   1.000
_cell.length_b   1.000
_cell.length_c   1.000
_cell.angle_alpha   90.00
_cell.angle_beta   90.00
_cell.angle_gamma   90.00
#
_symmetry.space_group_name_H-M   'P 1'
#
loop_
_entity.id
_entity.type
_entity.pdbx_description
1 polymer ?
#
loop_
_entity_poly.entity_id
_entity_poly.type
_entity_poly.pdbx_seq_one_letter_code
_entity_poly.pdbx_strand_id
1 'polypeptide(L)'
;RQMCIRDRFREAVIMKIIMLGAPGAGKGTQAKKIADRYNIPHISTGDIFRANIKNGTELGKKAKEYMDKGLLVPDELTLDLIMDRFKAEDCKNGYVLDGFPRTIPQAEALDEALTSAGEKIDYAINVEVPDENIVNRMSGRRACVSCGSTYHVVYAPTKVDGICDRCGKELILRDDDKPETVQNRLNVYHKQTQPLIDFYKNKGVLAEVDGTVDMEDVFNAIVKILG
;
A
#
# COMPACT_ATOMS: atom_id res chain seq x y z
N ARG A 1 -30.99 10.04 -36.99
CA ARG A 1 -29.70 9.59 -36.46
C ARG A 1 -29.77 9.78 -34.96
N GLN A 2 -30.19 8.75 -34.23
CA GLN A 2 -30.08 8.69 -32.78
C GLN A 2 -28.59 8.44 -32.44
N MET A 3 -27.93 9.46 -31.97
CA MET A 3 -26.60 9.36 -31.40
C MET A 3 -26.73 8.74 -30.01
N CYS A 4 -26.10 7.59 -29.80
CA CYS A 4 -26.08 6.88 -28.52
C CYS A 4 -25.51 7.78 -27.42
N ILE A 5 -26.37 8.26 -26.56
CA ILE A 5 -26.02 8.88 -25.29
C ILE A 5 -25.58 7.75 -24.34
N ARG A 6 -24.31 7.34 -24.42
CA ARG A 6 -23.65 6.40 -23.51
C ARG A 6 -22.30 6.92 -23.00
N ASP A 7 -22.11 8.21 -23.02
CA ASP A 7 -21.10 8.89 -22.22
C ASP A 7 -21.81 9.61 -21.07
N ARG A 8 -22.38 8.83 -20.17
CA ARG A 8 -22.67 9.33 -18.85
C ARG A 8 -21.30 9.64 -18.23
N PHE A 9 -20.99 10.93 -18.08
CA PHE A 9 -19.95 11.39 -17.17
C PHE A 9 -20.06 10.57 -15.90
N ARG A 10 -19.13 9.63 -15.66
CA ARG A 10 -18.90 9.14 -14.32
C ARG A 10 -18.43 10.36 -13.58
N GLU A 11 -19.28 10.92 -12.74
CA GLU A 11 -18.83 11.86 -11.72
C GLU A 11 -17.62 11.20 -11.09
N ALA A 12 -16.47 11.89 -11.12
CA ALA A 12 -15.26 11.37 -10.52
C ALA A 12 -15.57 11.16 -9.04
N VAL A 13 -15.75 9.90 -8.65
CA VAL A 13 -16.00 9.57 -7.25
C VAL A 13 -14.72 9.89 -6.51
N ILE A 14 -14.72 11.00 -5.78
CA ILE A 14 -13.59 11.35 -4.91
C ILE A 14 -13.55 10.29 -3.81
N MET A 15 -12.47 9.53 -3.77
CA MET A 15 -12.35 8.38 -2.88
C MET A 15 -10.97 8.34 -2.21
N LYS A 16 -10.95 8.41 -0.89
CA LYS A 16 -9.73 8.32 -0.07
C LYS A 16 -9.70 6.99 0.65
N ILE A 17 -8.81 6.12 0.23
CA ILE A 17 -8.74 4.72 0.67
C ILE A 17 -7.42 4.48 1.41
N ILE A 18 -7.51 3.77 2.54
CA ILE A 18 -6.36 3.24 3.26
C ILE A 18 -6.33 1.73 3.11
N MET A 19 -5.15 1.18 2.79
CA MET A 19 -4.91 -0.27 2.77
C MET A 19 -4.24 -0.70 4.07
N LEU A 20 -4.93 -1.52 4.86
CA LEU A 20 -4.45 -2.14 6.09
C LEU A 20 -4.12 -3.62 5.88
N GLY A 21 -3.35 -4.21 6.79
CA GLY A 21 -2.96 -5.61 6.78
C GLY A 21 -1.46 -5.82 6.97
N ALA A 22 -1.06 -7.05 7.27
CA ALA A 22 0.32 -7.43 7.55
C ALA A 22 1.29 -7.16 6.39
N PRO A 23 2.60 -7.00 6.62
CA PRO A 23 3.59 -6.96 5.54
C PRO A 23 3.48 -8.24 4.70
N GLY A 24 3.45 -8.12 3.38
CA GLY A 24 3.27 -9.31 2.49
C GLY A 24 1.83 -9.76 2.26
N ALA A 25 0.82 -9.16 2.88
CA ALA A 25 -0.60 -9.51 2.67
C ALA A 25 -1.12 -9.22 1.25
N GLY A 26 -0.37 -8.49 0.41
CA GLY A 26 -0.79 -8.18 -0.97
C GLY A 26 -1.37 -6.77 -1.15
N LYS A 27 -1.35 -5.93 -0.11
CA LYS A 27 -1.88 -4.55 -0.13
C LYS A 27 -1.45 -3.73 -1.35
N GLY A 28 -0.14 -3.67 -1.62
CA GLY A 28 0.38 -2.88 -2.74
C GLY A 28 -0.08 -3.37 -4.10
N THR A 29 -0.34 -4.68 -4.27
CA THR A 29 -0.91 -5.24 -5.49
C THR A 29 -2.35 -4.79 -5.66
N GLN A 30 -3.16 -4.89 -4.61
CA GLN A 30 -4.54 -4.44 -4.62
C GLN A 30 -4.65 -2.93 -4.77
N ALA A 31 -3.82 -2.16 -4.05
CA ALA A 31 -3.76 -0.70 -4.16
C ALA A 31 -3.51 -0.22 -5.60
N LYS A 32 -2.59 -0.88 -6.33
CA LYS A 32 -2.34 -0.56 -7.74
C LYS A 32 -3.55 -0.85 -8.62
N LYS A 33 -4.20 -2.01 -8.45
CA LYS A 33 -5.42 -2.36 -9.20
C LYS A 33 -6.57 -1.39 -8.92
N ILE A 34 -6.74 -0.97 -7.66
CA ILE A 34 -7.73 0.02 -7.25
C ILE A 34 -7.40 1.37 -7.91
N ALA A 35 -6.16 1.82 -7.82
CA ALA A 35 -5.69 3.08 -8.42
C ALA A 35 -5.96 3.12 -9.93
N ASP A 36 -5.64 2.04 -10.64
CA ASP A 36 -5.87 1.92 -12.08
C ASP A 36 -7.38 1.93 -12.43
N ARG A 37 -8.20 1.22 -11.64
CA ARG A 37 -9.65 1.11 -11.91
C ARG A 37 -10.39 2.41 -11.68
N TYR A 38 -10.07 3.12 -10.60
CA TYR A 38 -10.78 4.35 -10.18
C TYR A 38 -10.05 5.63 -10.64
N ASN A 39 -8.92 5.48 -11.33
CA ASN A 39 -8.10 6.59 -11.84
C ASN A 39 -7.69 7.57 -10.73
N ILE A 40 -7.22 7.03 -9.61
CA ILE A 40 -6.70 7.77 -8.45
C ILE A 40 -5.25 7.36 -8.17
N PRO A 41 -4.40 8.24 -7.62
CA PRO A 41 -3.00 7.89 -7.36
C PRO A 41 -2.85 6.84 -6.27
N HIS A 42 -1.92 5.90 -6.48
CA HIS A 42 -1.40 5.00 -5.47
C HIS A 42 -0.23 5.65 -4.74
N ILE A 43 -0.37 5.89 -3.44
CA ILE A 43 0.65 6.51 -2.60
C ILE A 43 1.19 5.44 -1.64
N SER A 44 2.38 4.95 -1.93
CA SER A 44 3.08 3.94 -1.12
C SER A 44 4.27 4.57 -0.41
N THR A 45 4.20 4.70 0.92
CA THR A 45 5.33 5.19 1.73
C THR A 45 6.56 4.32 1.56
N GLY A 46 6.37 3.00 1.47
CA GLY A 46 7.47 2.07 1.22
C GLY A 46 8.18 2.32 -0.12
N ASP A 47 7.43 2.60 -1.19
CA ASP A 47 8.02 2.89 -2.50
C ASP A 47 8.71 4.26 -2.51
N ILE A 48 8.15 5.26 -1.83
CA ILE A 48 8.76 6.59 -1.72
C ILE A 48 10.08 6.50 -0.95
N PHE A 49 10.13 5.80 0.19
CA PHE A 49 11.37 5.60 0.93
C PHE A 49 12.41 4.82 0.12
N ARG A 50 12.02 3.76 -0.58
CA ARG A 50 12.94 3.00 -1.46
C ARG A 50 13.50 3.86 -2.60
N ALA A 51 12.69 4.73 -3.19
CA ALA A 51 13.17 5.68 -4.20
C ALA A 51 14.19 6.66 -3.61
N ASN A 52 13.97 7.17 -2.40
CA ASN A 52 14.90 8.03 -1.69
C ASN A 52 16.21 7.31 -1.33
N ILE A 53 16.13 6.04 -0.89
CA ILE A 53 17.32 5.20 -0.63
C ILE A 53 18.13 5.02 -1.92
N LYS A 54 17.47 4.69 -3.02
CA LYS A 54 18.12 4.52 -4.33
C LYS A 54 18.81 5.80 -4.81
N ASN A 55 18.19 6.94 -4.56
CA ASN A 55 18.73 8.25 -4.95
C ASN A 55 19.75 8.81 -3.94
N GLY A 56 20.01 8.11 -2.83
CA GLY A 56 21.00 8.51 -1.83
C GLY A 56 20.68 9.79 -1.06
N THR A 57 19.38 10.17 -0.99
CA THR A 57 18.98 11.38 -0.24
C THR A 57 19.19 11.21 1.26
N GLU A 58 19.27 12.32 2.00
CA GLU A 58 19.38 12.27 3.47
C GLU A 58 18.19 11.55 4.11
N LEU A 59 16.98 11.76 3.59
CA LEU A 59 15.80 11.02 4.00
C LEU A 59 15.96 9.51 3.72
N GLY A 60 16.49 9.15 2.54
CA GLY A 60 16.73 7.76 2.17
C GLY A 60 17.74 7.07 3.08
N LYS A 61 18.84 7.73 3.44
CA LYS A 61 19.84 7.20 4.39
C LYS A 61 19.23 6.92 5.76
N LYS A 62 18.46 7.87 6.31
CA LYS A 62 17.75 7.70 7.58
C LYS A 62 16.72 6.57 7.50
N ALA A 63 15.89 6.55 6.46
CA ALA A 63 14.87 5.52 6.29
C ALA A 63 15.48 4.10 6.19
N LYS A 64 16.64 3.95 5.54
CA LYS A 64 17.34 2.67 5.38
C LYS A 64 17.70 2.05 6.72
N GLU A 65 18.16 2.84 7.69
CA GLU A 65 18.55 2.35 9.02
C GLU A 65 17.41 1.64 9.77
N TYR A 66 16.18 2.08 9.56
CA TYR A 66 14.98 1.48 10.14
C TYR A 66 14.49 0.31 9.30
N MET A 67 14.39 0.49 7.99
CA MET A 67 13.83 -0.52 7.08
C MET A 67 14.65 -1.80 7.04
N ASP A 68 15.98 -1.72 7.06
CA ASP A 68 16.87 -2.89 7.08
C ASP A 68 16.68 -3.73 8.36
N LYS A 69 16.25 -3.11 9.45
CA LYS A 69 15.93 -3.78 10.72
C LYS A 69 14.47 -4.22 10.83
N GLY A 70 13.65 -3.95 9.81
CA GLY A 70 12.20 -4.22 9.82
C GLY A 70 11.40 -3.32 10.76
N LEU A 71 11.97 -2.17 11.15
CA LEU A 71 11.33 -1.15 11.98
C LEU A 71 10.58 -0.13 11.13
N LEU A 72 9.67 0.62 11.78
CA LEU A 72 9.02 1.77 11.14
C LEU A 72 9.96 2.97 11.11
N VAL A 73 9.91 3.72 10.02
CA VAL A 73 10.53 5.05 9.95
C VAL A 73 9.77 5.97 10.91
N PRO A 74 10.44 6.87 11.64
CA PRO A 74 9.80 7.77 12.60
C PRO A 74 8.57 8.50 12.03
N ASP A 75 7.54 8.65 12.88
CA ASP A 75 6.23 9.18 12.49
C ASP A 75 6.35 10.58 11.88
N GLU A 76 7.16 11.45 12.47
CA GLU A 76 7.38 12.82 11.99
C GLU A 76 7.87 12.84 10.53
N LEU A 77 8.90 12.05 10.20
CA LEU A 77 9.44 11.97 8.84
C LEU A 77 8.42 11.40 7.84
N THR A 78 7.60 10.46 8.30
CA THR A 78 6.58 9.83 7.47
C THR A 78 5.41 10.78 7.22
N LEU A 79 4.99 11.51 8.24
CA LEU A 79 3.93 12.53 8.15
C LEU A 79 4.32 13.66 7.20
N ASP A 80 5.50 14.24 7.36
CA ASP A 80 5.99 15.33 6.50
C ASP A 80 5.98 14.91 5.02
N LEU A 81 6.44 13.68 4.74
CA LEU A 81 6.48 13.13 3.39
C LEU A 81 5.07 12.96 2.80
N ILE A 82 4.11 12.49 3.58
CA ILE A 82 2.73 12.28 3.14
C ILE A 82 2.01 13.61 2.95
N MET A 83 2.16 14.54 3.88
CA MET A 83 1.56 15.87 3.79
C MET A 83 2.08 16.66 2.59
N ASP A 84 3.35 16.50 2.25
CA ASP A 84 3.91 17.09 1.03
C ASP A 84 3.32 16.44 -0.23
N ARG A 85 3.16 15.11 -0.25
CA ARG A 85 2.56 14.36 -1.36
C ARG A 85 1.10 14.75 -1.62
N PHE A 86 0.33 15.07 -0.59
CA PHE A 86 -1.08 15.48 -0.73
C PHE A 86 -1.27 16.83 -1.42
N LYS A 87 -0.23 17.67 -1.48
CA LYS A 87 -0.27 18.95 -2.22
C LYS A 87 -0.29 18.78 -3.73
N ALA A 88 0.01 17.58 -4.23
CA ALA A 88 0.03 17.33 -5.66
C ALA A 88 -1.38 17.31 -6.27
N GLU A 89 -1.52 17.86 -7.47
CA GLU A 89 -2.80 18.01 -8.16
C GLU A 89 -3.57 16.70 -8.36
N ASP A 90 -2.85 15.58 -8.56
CA ASP A 90 -3.46 14.28 -8.77
C ASP A 90 -4.16 13.71 -7.53
N CYS A 91 -3.86 14.24 -6.32
CA CYS A 91 -4.52 13.83 -5.07
C CYS A 91 -5.91 14.46 -4.88
N LYS A 92 -6.27 15.49 -5.65
CA LYS A 92 -7.56 16.18 -5.51
C LYS A 92 -8.77 15.30 -5.74
N ASN A 93 -8.63 14.28 -6.58
CA ASN A 93 -9.72 13.35 -6.92
C ASN A 93 -9.72 12.08 -6.07
N GLY A 94 -8.99 12.09 -4.94
CA GLY A 94 -8.84 10.94 -4.06
C GLY A 94 -7.49 10.24 -4.25
N TYR A 95 -7.27 9.19 -3.49
CA TYR A 95 -6.03 8.41 -3.50
C TYR A 95 -6.17 7.07 -2.76
N VAL A 96 -5.24 6.17 -3.01
CA VAL A 96 -5.06 4.94 -2.23
C VAL A 96 -3.75 5.03 -1.45
N LEU A 97 -3.83 4.98 -0.13
CA LEU A 97 -2.67 4.93 0.77
C LEU A 97 -2.25 3.48 1.03
N ASP A 98 -1.00 3.16 0.77
CA ASP A 98 -0.40 1.87 1.07
C ASP A 98 0.81 2.03 1.99
N GLY A 99 0.71 1.40 3.17
CA GLY A 99 1.74 1.48 4.19
C GLY A 99 1.76 2.77 5.00
N PHE A 100 0.68 3.52 4.99
CA PHE A 100 0.39 4.65 5.87
C PHE A 100 -1.13 4.76 6.07
N PRO A 101 -1.60 5.06 7.30
CA PRO A 101 -0.83 5.11 8.55
C PRO A 101 -0.37 3.73 9.03
N ARG A 102 0.64 3.68 9.89
CA ARG A 102 1.11 2.45 10.55
C ARG A 102 1.08 2.52 12.06
N THR A 103 0.80 3.68 12.62
CA THR A 103 0.68 3.91 14.06
C THR A 103 -0.57 4.73 14.36
N ILE A 104 -1.09 4.65 15.59
CA ILE A 104 -2.24 5.47 16.00
C ILE A 104 -1.92 6.96 15.88
N PRO A 105 -0.75 7.47 16.34
CA PRO A 105 -0.41 8.88 16.15
C PRO A 105 -0.42 9.34 14.67
N GLN A 106 0.03 8.48 13.74
CA GLN A 106 -0.07 8.79 12.32
C GLN A 106 -1.52 8.89 11.83
N ALA A 107 -2.40 8.00 12.31
CA ALA A 107 -3.81 8.00 11.95
C ALA A 107 -4.54 9.23 12.50
N GLU A 108 -4.25 9.61 13.73
CA GLU A 108 -4.81 10.82 14.36
C GLU A 108 -4.35 12.09 13.63
N ALA A 109 -3.07 12.22 13.31
CA ALA A 109 -2.55 13.34 12.54
C ALA A 109 -3.14 13.43 11.13
N LEU A 110 -3.33 12.28 10.46
CA LEU A 110 -4.03 12.22 9.17
C LEU A 110 -5.47 12.71 9.27
N ASP A 111 -6.20 12.24 10.28
CA ASP A 111 -7.58 12.65 10.52
C ASP A 111 -7.71 14.15 10.79
N GLU A 112 -6.82 14.71 11.62
CA GLU A 112 -6.81 16.13 11.92
C GLU A 112 -6.56 16.96 10.65
N ALA A 113 -5.59 16.55 9.84
CA ALA A 113 -5.28 17.23 8.58
C ALA A 113 -6.46 17.19 7.60
N LEU A 114 -7.11 16.04 7.43
CA LEU A 114 -8.27 15.89 6.54
C LEU A 114 -9.48 16.67 7.07
N THR A 115 -9.78 16.57 8.37
CA THR A 115 -10.90 17.30 8.99
C THR A 115 -10.72 18.81 8.83
N SER A 116 -9.49 19.32 8.98
CA SER A 116 -9.18 20.75 8.77
C SER A 116 -9.42 21.20 7.33
N ALA A 117 -9.33 20.27 6.37
CA ALA A 117 -9.65 20.50 4.97
C ALA A 117 -11.12 20.23 4.62
N GLY A 118 -11.96 19.86 5.59
CA GLY A 118 -13.36 19.44 5.35
C GLY A 118 -13.49 18.07 4.69
N GLU A 119 -12.46 17.24 4.79
CA GLU A 119 -12.35 15.92 4.15
C GLU A 119 -12.30 14.79 5.19
N LYS A 120 -12.44 13.55 4.73
CA LYS A 120 -12.33 12.36 5.58
C LYS A 120 -11.81 11.17 4.77
N ILE A 121 -11.41 10.12 5.46
CA ILE A 121 -11.18 8.81 4.84
C ILE A 121 -12.55 8.15 4.58
N ASP A 122 -12.74 7.64 3.36
CA ASP A 122 -13.98 6.97 2.96
C ASP A 122 -13.93 5.48 3.28
N TYR A 123 -12.80 4.82 3.07
CA TYR A 123 -12.63 3.39 3.31
C TYR A 123 -11.25 3.07 3.89
N ALA A 124 -11.23 2.20 4.89
CA ALA A 124 -10.04 1.50 5.37
C ALA A 124 -10.22 0.00 5.08
N ILE A 125 -9.45 -0.54 4.14
CA ILE A 125 -9.58 -1.92 3.69
C ILE A 125 -8.48 -2.76 4.32
N ASN A 126 -8.86 -3.66 5.21
CA ASN A 126 -7.96 -4.63 5.84
C ASN A 126 -7.89 -5.91 5.00
N VAL A 127 -6.71 -6.20 4.46
CA VAL A 127 -6.42 -7.47 3.77
C VAL A 127 -5.87 -8.44 4.80
N GLU A 128 -6.71 -9.38 5.24
CA GLU A 128 -6.37 -10.31 6.30
C GLU A 128 -5.65 -11.55 5.75
N VAL A 129 -4.50 -11.87 6.33
CA VAL A 129 -3.69 -13.03 5.94
C VAL A 129 -2.97 -13.56 7.19
N PRO A 130 -3.06 -14.87 7.51
CA PRO A 130 -2.33 -15.48 8.61
C PRO A 130 -0.80 -15.35 8.48
N ASP A 131 -0.11 -15.20 9.60
CA ASP A 131 1.35 -14.98 9.66
C ASP A 131 2.15 -16.05 8.92
N GLU A 132 1.74 -17.32 9.01
CA GLU A 132 2.38 -18.44 8.31
C GLU A 132 2.40 -18.23 6.80
N ASN A 133 1.29 -17.74 6.26
CA ASN A 133 1.18 -17.42 4.83
C ASN A 133 2.03 -16.19 4.47
N ILE A 134 2.17 -15.24 5.38
CA ILE A 134 3.00 -14.05 5.19
C ILE A 134 4.48 -14.44 5.02
N VAL A 135 5.01 -15.29 5.91
CA VAL A 135 6.41 -15.73 5.82
C VAL A 135 6.69 -16.39 4.46
N ASN A 136 5.80 -17.28 4.03
CA ASN A 136 5.91 -17.93 2.72
C ASN A 136 5.85 -16.94 1.55
N ARG A 137 4.93 -15.97 1.60
CA ARG A 137 4.79 -14.95 0.57
C ARG A 137 5.99 -14.01 0.48
N MET A 138 6.55 -13.64 1.62
CA MET A 138 7.70 -12.72 1.66
C MET A 138 8.98 -13.36 1.12
N SER A 139 9.24 -14.62 1.45
CA SER A 139 10.41 -15.37 0.95
C SER A 139 10.39 -15.57 -0.56
N GLY A 140 9.20 -15.75 -1.15
CA GLY A 140 9.01 -15.92 -2.60
C GLY A 140 8.90 -14.60 -3.38
N ARG A 141 8.80 -13.45 -2.71
CA ARG A 141 8.66 -12.16 -3.37
C ARG A 141 9.93 -11.75 -4.12
N ARG A 142 9.74 -11.21 -5.32
CA ARG A 142 10.79 -10.61 -6.14
C ARG A 142 10.38 -9.19 -6.53
N ALA A 143 11.32 -8.28 -6.55
CA ALA A 143 11.07 -6.89 -6.86
C ALA A 143 12.03 -6.37 -7.93
N CYS A 144 11.50 -5.58 -8.85
CA CYS A 144 12.30 -4.85 -9.83
C CYS A 144 12.67 -3.47 -9.27
N VAL A 145 13.95 -3.24 -8.99
CA VAL A 145 14.45 -1.95 -8.49
C VAL A 145 14.36 -0.83 -9.54
N SER A 146 14.17 -1.18 -10.81
CA SER A 146 14.08 -0.19 -11.89
C SER A 146 12.68 0.41 -12.02
N CYS A 147 11.63 -0.43 -12.08
CA CYS A 147 10.26 0.03 -12.35
C CYS A 147 9.28 -0.21 -11.18
N GLY A 148 9.73 -0.76 -10.04
CA GLY A 148 8.91 -1.00 -8.87
C GLY A 148 7.89 -2.15 -9.01
N SER A 149 7.94 -2.92 -10.13
CA SER A 149 7.07 -4.09 -10.29
C SER A 149 7.44 -5.18 -9.28
N THR A 150 6.43 -5.87 -8.79
CA THR A 150 6.59 -6.96 -7.80
C THR A 150 6.03 -8.25 -8.38
N TYR A 151 6.76 -9.33 -8.19
CA TYR A 151 6.44 -10.69 -8.63
C TYR A 151 6.56 -11.67 -7.46
N HIS A 152 6.14 -12.89 -7.69
CA HIS A 152 6.30 -13.97 -6.73
C HIS A 152 6.66 -15.27 -7.46
N VAL A 153 7.65 -15.99 -6.96
CA VAL A 153 8.17 -17.18 -7.63
C VAL A 153 7.13 -18.28 -7.87
N VAL A 154 6.05 -18.31 -7.06
CA VAL A 154 4.95 -19.29 -7.17
C VAL A 154 3.65 -18.64 -7.62
N TYR A 155 3.19 -17.57 -6.95
CA TYR A 155 1.86 -16.98 -7.15
C TYR A 155 1.76 -16.00 -8.31
N ALA A 156 2.88 -15.40 -8.73
CA ALA A 156 2.95 -14.47 -9.85
C ALA A 156 4.33 -14.55 -10.50
N PRO A 157 4.70 -15.69 -11.11
CA PRO A 157 6.01 -15.87 -11.73
C PRO A 157 6.17 -14.97 -12.96
N THR A 158 7.40 -14.64 -13.28
CA THR A 158 7.74 -13.94 -14.52
C THR A 158 7.83 -14.91 -15.70
N LYS A 159 7.68 -14.39 -16.92
CA LYS A 159 7.83 -15.17 -18.17
C LYS A 159 9.23 -15.76 -18.31
N VAL A 160 10.24 -15.00 -17.89
CA VAL A 160 11.64 -15.44 -17.83
C VAL A 160 12.07 -15.30 -16.37
N ASP A 161 12.56 -16.40 -15.79
CA ASP A 161 12.94 -16.41 -14.38
C ASP A 161 13.98 -15.32 -14.05
N GLY A 162 13.75 -14.60 -12.96
CA GLY A 162 14.61 -13.51 -12.50
C GLY A 162 14.56 -12.22 -13.32
N ILE A 163 13.74 -12.15 -14.39
CA ILE A 163 13.65 -10.97 -15.27
C ILE A 163 12.26 -10.31 -15.16
N CYS A 164 12.24 -9.00 -15.02
CA CYS A 164 11.02 -8.21 -14.97
C CYS A 164 10.30 -8.17 -16.32
N ASP A 165 9.06 -8.66 -16.39
CA ASP A 165 8.26 -8.66 -17.61
C ASP A 165 7.93 -7.25 -18.13
N ARG A 166 7.95 -6.23 -17.25
CA ARG A 166 7.60 -4.86 -17.59
C ARG A 166 8.76 -4.08 -18.22
N CYS A 167 9.99 -4.25 -17.72
CA CYS A 167 11.14 -3.43 -18.14
C CYS A 167 12.40 -4.22 -18.49
N GLY A 168 12.38 -5.55 -18.42
CA GLY A 168 13.50 -6.43 -18.80
C GLY A 168 14.71 -6.37 -17.87
N LYS A 169 14.61 -5.75 -16.69
CA LYS A 169 15.70 -5.71 -15.71
C LYS A 169 15.61 -6.87 -14.73
N GLU A 170 16.74 -7.20 -14.10
CA GLU A 170 16.79 -8.24 -13.08
C GLU A 170 15.89 -7.95 -11.88
N LEU A 171 15.35 -9.01 -11.31
CA LEU A 171 14.58 -9.00 -10.07
C LEU A 171 15.47 -9.37 -8.90
N ILE A 172 15.22 -8.75 -7.76
CA ILE A 172 15.93 -9.04 -6.52
C ILE A 172 14.97 -9.47 -5.42
N LEU A 173 15.46 -10.23 -4.46
CA LEU A 173 14.86 -10.32 -3.14
C LEU A 173 15.20 -9.01 -2.40
N ARG A 174 14.19 -8.37 -1.82
CA ARG A 174 14.43 -7.14 -1.04
C ARG A 174 15.16 -7.46 0.26
N ASP A 175 15.98 -6.55 0.76
CA ASP A 175 16.67 -6.74 2.05
C ASP A 175 15.68 -6.89 3.21
N ASP A 176 14.55 -6.19 3.16
CA ASP A 176 13.49 -6.26 4.15
C ASP A 176 12.59 -7.52 4.02
N ASP A 177 12.87 -8.42 3.07
CA ASP A 177 12.18 -9.70 2.89
C ASP A 177 13.01 -10.92 3.36
N LYS A 178 14.16 -10.69 3.95
CA LYS A 178 14.97 -11.75 4.59
C LYS A 178 14.19 -12.32 5.79
N PRO A 179 14.27 -13.64 6.06
CA PRO A 179 13.45 -14.30 7.08
C PRO A 179 13.50 -13.62 8.45
N GLU A 180 14.69 -13.23 8.90
CA GLU A 180 14.91 -12.55 10.17
C GLU A 180 14.19 -11.18 10.23
N THR A 181 14.27 -10.42 9.15
CA THR A 181 13.62 -9.12 9.02
C THR A 181 12.10 -9.27 8.94
N VAL A 182 11.61 -10.30 8.24
CA VAL A 182 10.17 -10.59 8.14
C VAL A 182 9.55 -10.84 9.50
N GLN A 183 10.20 -11.65 10.36
CA GLN A 183 9.69 -11.91 11.71
C GLN A 183 9.62 -10.63 12.55
N ASN A 184 10.65 -9.78 12.46
CA ASN A 184 10.63 -8.51 13.17
C ASN A 184 9.53 -7.58 12.63
N ARG A 185 9.31 -7.53 11.34
CA ARG A 185 8.21 -6.76 10.71
C ARG A 185 6.82 -7.23 11.18
N LEU A 186 6.62 -8.53 11.36
CA LEU A 186 5.37 -9.07 11.91
C LEU A 186 5.19 -8.64 13.38
N ASN A 187 6.23 -8.73 14.19
CA ASN A 187 6.19 -8.27 15.58
C ASN A 187 5.86 -6.78 15.69
N VAL A 188 6.48 -5.95 14.83
CA VAL A 188 6.20 -4.51 14.77
C VAL A 188 4.77 -4.25 14.28
N TYR A 189 4.30 -5.00 13.27
CA TYR A 189 2.94 -4.91 12.77
C TYR A 189 1.92 -5.18 13.88
N HIS A 190 2.02 -6.30 14.57
CA HIS A 190 1.08 -6.65 15.63
C HIS A 190 1.06 -5.63 16.76
N LYS A 191 2.23 -5.10 17.13
CA LYS A 191 2.35 -4.14 18.24
C LYS A 191 1.86 -2.74 17.87
N GLN A 192 2.14 -2.26 16.66
CA GLN A 192 1.98 -0.84 16.32
C GLN A 192 0.90 -0.57 15.25
N THR A 193 0.72 -1.50 14.31
CA THR A 193 -0.15 -1.28 13.14
C THR A 193 -1.49 -1.98 13.28
N GLN A 194 -1.54 -3.18 13.81
CA GLN A 194 -2.77 -3.93 14.00
C GLN A 194 -3.84 -3.17 14.81
N PRO A 195 -3.50 -2.37 15.83
CA PRO A 195 -4.49 -1.55 16.55
C PRO A 195 -5.27 -0.55 15.67
N LEU A 196 -4.75 -0.23 14.48
CA LEU A 196 -5.47 0.61 13.51
C LEU A 196 -6.77 -0.05 12.99
N ILE A 197 -6.86 -1.36 13.03
CA ILE A 197 -8.07 -2.10 12.63
C ILE A 197 -9.24 -1.65 13.54
N ASP A 198 -9.05 -1.67 14.86
CA ASP A 198 -10.06 -1.22 15.81
C ASP A 198 -10.30 0.30 15.69
N PHE A 199 -9.27 1.09 15.45
CA PHE A 199 -9.39 2.53 15.24
C PHE A 199 -10.32 2.87 14.07
N TYR A 200 -10.15 2.27 12.91
CA TYR A 200 -11.01 2.50 11.74
C TYR A 200 -12.36 1.77 11.83
N LYS A 201 -12.45 0.67 12.57
CA LYS A 201 -13.71 0.01 12.90
C LYS A 201 -14.60 0.92 13.73
N ASN A 202 -14.05 1.57 14.76
CA ASN A 202 -14.77 2.52 15.60
C ASN A 202 -15.23 3.77 14.82
N LYS A 203 -14.52 4.12 13.73
CA LYS A 203 -14.93 5.19 12.80
C LYS A 203 -15.98 4.76 11.79
N GLY A 204 -16.33 3.48 11.72
CA GLY A 204 -17.32 2.94 10.80
C GLY A 204 -16.89 2.92 9.33
N VAL A 205 -15.59 3.01 9.03
CA VAL A 205 -15.04 3.02 7.66
C VAL A 205 -14.22 1.77 7.33
N LEU A 206 -14.07 0.83 8.30
CA LEU A 206 -13.33 -0.42 8.09
C LEU A 206 -14.13 -1.40 7.22
N ALA A 207 -13.46 -2.00 6.27
CA ALA A 207 -13.92 -3.20 5.57
C ALA A 207 -12.80 -4.26 5.56
N GLU A 208 -13.17 -5.52 5.76
CA GLU A 208 -12.22 -6.64 5.83
C GLU A 208 -12.40 -7.54 4.61
N VAL A 209 -11.29 -7.99 4.05
CA VAL A 209 -11.26 -8.94 2.93
C VAL A 209 -10.26 -10.06 3.21
N ASP A 210 -10.64 -11.28 2.85
CA ASP A 210 -9.77 -12.45 2.96
C ASP A 210 -8.66 -12.37 1.90
N GLY A 211 -7.43 -12.13 2.34
CA GLY A 211 -6.25 -12.09 1.49
C GLY A 211 -5.63 -13.44 1.18
N THR A 212 -6.21 -14.56 1.66
CA THR A 212 -5.70 -15.90 1.40
C THR A 212 -6.13 -16.46 0.05
N VAL A 213 -7.24 -15.96 -0.49
CA VAL A 213 -7.80 -16.37 -1.78
C VAL A 213 -7.00 -15.80 -2.96
N ASP A 214 -7.41 -16.16 -4.18
CA ASP A 214 -6.76 -15.65 -5.40
C ASP A 214 -6.78 -14.12 -5.48
N MET A 215 -5.75 -13.54 -6.08
CA MET A 215 -5.56 -12.11 -6.20
C MET A 215 -6.73 -11.39 -6.88
N GLU A 216 -7.36 -12.02 -7.88
CA GLU A 216 -8.52 -11.46 -8.58
C GLU A 216 -9.77 -11.52 -7.69
N ASP A 217 -9.95 -12.58 -6.90
CA ASP A 217 -11.06 -12.70 -5.96
C ASP A 217 -10.98 -11.66 -4.85
N VAL A 218 -9.77 -11.42 -4.30
CA VAL A 218 -9.54 -10.31 -3.36
C VAL A 218 -9.93 -8.98 -4.00
N PHE A 219 -9.50 -8.74 -5.25
CA PHE A 219 -9.81 -7.50 -5.95
C PHE A 219 -11.32 -7.34 -6.17
N ASN A 220 -12.00 -8.40 -6.61
CA ASN A 220 -13.44 -8.38 -6.82
C ASN A 220 -14.21 -8.14 -5.52
N ALA A 221 -13.75 -8.68 -4.39
CA ALA A 221 -14.33 -8.40 -3.07
C ALA A 221 -14.17 -6.91 -2.70
N ILE A 222 -12.98 -6.33 -2.93
CA ILE A 222 -12.74 -4.90 -2.70
C ILE A 222 -13.65 -4.04 -3.59
N VAL A 223 -13.77 -4.37 -4.87
CA VAL A 223 -14.62 -3.61 -5.81
C VAL A 223 -16.10 -3.64 -5.38
N LYS A 224 -16.60 -4.76 -4.83
CA LYS A 224 -17.97 -4.82 -4.29
C LYS A 224 -18.19 -3.88 -3.09
N ILE A 225 -17.14 -3.62 -2.31
CA ILE A 225 -17.19 -2.70 -1.17
C ILE A 225 -17.18 -1.25 -1.66
N LEU A 226 -16.36 -0.95 -2.67
CA LEU A 226 -16.14 0.40 -3.18
C LEU A 226 -17.24 0.89 -4.14
N GLY A 227 -17.94 -0.01 -4.82
CA GLY A 227 -18.99 0.28 -5.80
C GLY A 227 -18.53 0.26 -7.25
#